data_30608bc92a9439853a97c2e92dfc4c27
#
_entry.id   30608bc92a9439853a97c2e92dfc4c27
#
_cell.length_a   1.000
_cell.length_b   1.000
_cell.length_c   1.000
_cell.angle_alpha   90.00
_cell.angle_beta   90.00
_cell.angle_gamma   90.00
#
_symmetry.space_group_name_H-M   'P 1'
#
loop_
_entity.id
_entity.type
_entity.pdbx_description
1 polymer ?
#
loop_
_entity_poly.entity_id
_entity_poly.type
_entity_poly.pdbx_seq_one_letter_code
_entity_poly.pdbx_strand_id
1 'polypeptide(L)'
;YVHIDSWEAGGQNWTATFPAEFRARRGYDLRPWLPVLAGRVVGSAELSERFLWDIRTTVGEMIRDNYAGRLKELARRHGIQLSIEAYGHLCIDNLGLPA
;
A
#
# COMPACT_ATOMS: atom_id res chain seq x y z
N TYR A 1 25.41 -5.84 0.77
CA TYR A 1 23.98 -5.55 0.91
C TYR A 1 23.26 -5.72 -0.42
N VAL A 2 21.94 -5.85 -0.35
CA VAL A 2 21.07 -5.86 -1.51
C VAL A 2 20.34 -4.51 -1.60
N HIS A 3 20.13 -4.01 -2.83
CA HIS A 3 19.50 -2.72 -3.07
C HIS A 3 18.18 -2.87 -3.81
N ILE A 4 17.18 -2.10 -3.37
CA ILE A 4 15.90 -1.94 -4.07
C ILE A 4 15.86 -0.51 -4.59
N ASP A 5 15.71 -0.37 -5.91
CA ASP A 5 15.46 0.92 -6.54
C ASP A 5 14.05 1.45 -6.23
N SER A 6 13.75 2.65 -6.67
CA SER A 6 12.46 3.27 -6.50
C SER A 6 11.32 2.43 -7.09
N TRP A 7 10.13 2.55 -6.49
CA TRP A 7 8.91 1.92 -7.01
C TRP A 7 8.44 2.65 -8.26
N GLU A 8 8.58 2.00 -9.41
CA GLU A 8 8.23 2.59 -10.72
C GLU A 8 7.19 1.75 -11.48
N ALA A 9 6.54 0.82 -10.82
CA ALA A 9 5.55 -0.07 -11.42
C ALA A 9 4.20 0.60 -11.71
N GLY A 10 4.07 1.89 -11.44
CA GLY A 10 2.81 2.61 -11.59
C GLY A 10 1.85 2.40 -10.42
N GLY A 11 0.62 2.86 -10.58
CA GLY A 11 -0.41 2.74 -9.56
C GLY A 11 -0.93 1.32 -9.45
N GLN A 12 -0.50 0.60 -8.46
CA GLN A 12 -0.98 -0.74 -8.13
C GLN A 12 -1.96 -0.64 -6.97
N ASN A 13 -3.22 -1.01 -7.18
CA ASN A 13 -4.27 -0.83 -6.18
C ASN A 13 -5.18 -2.03 -5.99
N TRP A 14 -4.88 -3.17 -6.62
CA TRP A 14 -5.75 -4.33 -6.52
C TRP A 14 -4.98 -5.64 -6.64
N THR A 15 -5.35 -6.59 -5.78
CA THR A 15 -4.96 -8.00 -5.88
C THR A 15 -6.14 -8.87 -5.44
N ALA A 16 -6.08 -10.17 -5.68
CA ALA A 16 -7.13 -11.10 -5.24
C ALA A 16 -7.35 -11.07 -3.72
N THR A 17 -6.32 -10.75 -2.94
CA THR A 17 -6.38 -10.69 -1.48
C THR A 17 -6.63 -9.29 -0.93
N PHE A 18 -6.69 -8.26 -1.78
CA PHE A 18 -6.82 -6.87 -1.34
C PHE A 18 -8.08 -6.64 -0.49
N PRO A 19 -9.27 -7.14 -0.86
CA PRO A 19 -10.46 -6.96 -0.02
C PRO A 19 -10.28 -7.46 1.41
N ALA A 20 -9.69 -8.63 1.59
CA ALA A 20 -9.44 -9.21 2.91
C ALA A 20 -8.40 -8.39 3.69
N GLU A 21 -7.32 -7.96 3.04
CA GLU A 21 -6.28 -7.12 3.63
C GLU A 21 -6.83 -5.76 4.06
N PHE A 22 -7.64 -5.13 3.21
CA PHE A 22 -8.28 -3.87 3.53
C PHE A 22 -9.17 -4.00 4.77
N ARG A 23 -10.00 -5.04 4.81
CA ARG A 23 -10.88 -5.28 5.96
C ARG A 23 -10.10 -5.51 7.24
N ALA A 24 -9.02 -6.29 7.17
CA ALA A 24 -8.18 -6.56 8.34
C ALA A 24 -7.52 -5.27 8.87
N ARG A 25 -7.11 -4.38 7.99
CA ARG A 25 -6.38 -3.15 8.34
C ARG A 25 -7.29 -1.98 8.68
N ARG A 26 -8.41 -1.85 7.98
CA ARG A 26 -9.34 -0.70 8.15
C ARG A 26 -10.57 -1.02 8.97
N GLY A 27 -10.97 -2.29 9.07
CA GLY A 27 -12.08 -2.72 9.90
C GLY A 27 -13.44 -2.67 9.24
N TYR A 28 -13.53 -2.45 7.92
CA TYR A 28 -14.77 -2.47 7.17
C TYR A 28 -14.60 -3.03 5.77
N ASP A 29 -15.72 -3.41 5.13
CA ASP A 29 -15.73 -3.94 3.77
C ASP A 29 -15.63 -2.79 2.75
N LEU A 30 -14.67 -2.88 1.84
CA LEU A 30 -14.47 -1.85 0.81
C LEU A 30 -15.50 -1.92 -0.34
N ARG A 31 -16.18 -3.06 -0.54
CA ARG A 31 -17.01 -3.28 -1.72
C ARG A 31 -18.12 -2.24 -1.94
N PRO A 32 -18.87 -1.82 -0.89
CA PRO A 32 -19.87 -0.76 -1.08
C PRO A 32 -19.29 0.58 -1.54
N TRP A 33 -17.98 0.80 -1.35
CA TRP A 33 -17.29 2.05 -1.64
C TRP A 33 -16.56 2.03 -2.98
N LEU A 34 -16.52 0.90 -3.67
CA LEU A 34 -15.79 0.78 -4.95
C LEU A 34 -16.17 1.82 -6.00
N PRO A 35 -17.44 2.28 -6.11
CA PRO A 35 -17.79 3.34 -7.08
C PRO A 35 -17.01 4.64 -6.87
N VAL A 36 -16.49 4.90 -5.66
CA VAL A 36 -15.64 6.06 -5.39
C VAL A 36 -14.37 6.05 -6.22
N LEU A 37 -13.79 4.87 -6.47
CA LEU A 37 -12.61 4.71 -7.32
C LEU A 37 -12.88 5.10 -8.78
N ALA A 38 -14.15 5.06 -9.21
CA ALA A 38 -14.58 5.50 -10.53
C ALA A 38 -15.02 6.97 -10.53
N GLY A 39 -14.74 7.74 -9.48
CA GLY A 39 -15.04 9.15 -9.38
C GLY A 39 -16.46 9.46 -8.89
N ARG A 40 -17.19 8.48 -8.38
CA ARG A 40 -18.54 8.68 -7.82
C ARG A 40 -18.48 9.03 -6.34
N VAL A 41 -19.53 9.67 -5.83
CA VAL A 41 -19.71 9.95 -4.41
C VAL A 41 -20.63 8.88 -3.81
N VAL A 42 -20.19 8.24 -2.73
CA VAL A 42 -20.96 7.25 -1.98
C VAL A 42 -21.16 7.79 -0.56
N GLY A 43 -22.40 7.81 -0.10
CA GLY A 43 -22.77 8.38 1.20
C GLY A 43 -22.65 9.91 1.18
N SER A 44 -21.45 10.43 1.35
CA SER A 44 -21.15 11.86 1.27
C SER A 44 -19.78 12.09 0.64
N ALA A 45 -19.50 13.32 0.22
CA ALA A 45 -18.17 13.68 -0.29
C ALA A 45 -17.09 13.43 0.76
N GLU A 46 -17.35 13.78 2.02
CA GLU A 46 -16.44 13.58 3.13
C GLU A 46 -16.11 12.10 3.36
N LEU A 47 -17.13 11.23 3.39
CA LEU A 47 -16.93 9.79 3.55
C LEU A 47 -16.20 9.18 2.35
N SER A 48 -16.49 9.65 1.15
CA SER A 48 -15.82 9.18 -0.07
C SER A 48 -14.34 9.55 -0.07
N GLU A 49 -14.00 10.77 0.36
CA GLU A 49 -12.60 11.18 0.48
C GLU A 49 -11.86 10.39 1.56
N ARG A 50 -12.53 10.09 2.67
CA ARG A 50 -11.97 9.24 3.72
C ARG A 50 -11.68 7.83 3.21
N PHE A 51 -12.56 7.27 2.40
CA PHE A 51 -12.34 5.98 1.76
C PHE A 51 -11.11 6.01 0.84
N LEU A 52 -10.96 7.07 0.03
CA LEU A 52 -9.77 7.22 -0.82
C LEU A 52 -8.48 7.29 0.00
N TRP A 53 -8.52 7.98 1.13
CA TRP A 53 -7.40 8.00 2.07
C TRP A 53 -7.09 6.61 2.61
N ASP A 54 -8.12 5.87 3.01
CA ASP A 54 -7.98 4.52 3.53
C ASP A 54 -7.41 3.55 2.49
N ILE A 55 -7.81 3.67 1.22
CA ILE A 55 -7.23 2.90 0.11
C ILE A 55 -5.74 3.20 -0.03
N ARG A 56 -5.37 4.47 -0.08
CA ARG A 56 -3.96 4.87 -0.23
C ARG A 56 -3.10 4.39 0.93
N THR A 57 -3.61 4.54 2.14
CA THR A 57 -2.92 4.08 3.35
C THR A 57 -2.73 2.57 3.33
N THR A 58 -3.76 1.82 2.94
CA THR A 58 -3.71 0.37 2.85
C THR A 58 -2.70 -0.10 1.82
N VAL A 59 -2.69 0.50 0.63
CA VAL A 59 -1.70 0.17 -0.42
C VAL A 59 -0.29 0.46 0.07
N GLY A 60 -0.06 1.61 0.71
CA GLY A 60 1.24 1.96 1.28
C GLY A 60 1.72 0.98 2.34
N GLU A 61 0.82 0.59 3.25
CA GLU A 61 1.13 -0.40 4.28
C GLU A 61 1.47 -1.77 3.68
N MET A 62 0.73 -2.21 2.67
CA MET A 62 0.98 -3.50 2.01
C MET A 62 2.30 -3.50 1.26
N ILE A 63 2.66 -2.43 0.58
CA ILE A 63 3.97 -2.31 -0.08
C ILE A 63 5.07 -2.31 0.97
N ARG A 64 4.90 -1.57 2.05
CA ARG A 64 5.86 -1.58 3.16
C ARG A 64 6.05 -2.97 3.73
N ASP A 65 4.97 -3.68 4.07
CA ASP A 65 5.03 -4.94 4.80
C ASP A 65 5.36 -6.12 3.89
N ASN A 66 4.70 -6.21 2.73
CA ASN A 66 4.78 -7.40 1.86
C ASN A 66 5.86 -7.31 0.80
N TYR A 67 6.38 -6.12 0.52
CA TYR A 67 7.46 -5.92 -0.44
C TYR A 67 8.76 -5.53 0.28
N ALA A 68 8.89 -4.30 0.75
CA ALA A 68 10.11 -3.83 1.39
C ALA A 68 10.42 -4.60 2.68
N GLY A 69 9.44 -4.78 3.54
CA GLY A 69 9.60 -5.51 4.80
C GLY A 69 9.94 -6.97 4.59
N ARG A 70 9.32 -7.61 3.60
CA ARG A 70 9.63 -9.01 3.28
C ARG A 70 11.04 -9.18 2.75
N LEU A 71 11.50 -8.28 1.89
CA LEU A 71 12.87 -8.31 1.38
C LEU A 71 13.88 -8.03 2.48
N LYS A 72 13.58 -7.11 3.39
CA LYS A 72 14.41 -6.83 4.57
C LYS A 72 14.56 -8.08 5.44
N GLU A 73 13.46 -8.79 5.69
CA GLU A 73 13.48 -10.03 6.46
C GLU A 73 14.34 -11.10 5.80
N LEU A 74 14.17 -11.31 4.50
CA LEU A 74 14.94 -12.28 3.74
C LEU A 74 16.45 -11.93 3.74
N ALA A 75 16.78 -10.68 3.50
CA ALA A 75 18.15 -10.20 3.54
C ALA A 75 18.78 -10.47 4.91
N ARG A 76 18.08 -10.17 5.98
CA ARG A 76 18.56 -10.42 7.35
C ARG A 76 18.81 -11.89 7.62
N ARG A 77 17.97 -12.79 7.12
CA ARG A 77 18.18 -14.24 7.26
C ARG A 77 19.46 -14.73 6.61
N HIS A 78 19.91 -14.05 5.57
CA HIS A 78 21.16 -14.38 4.85
C HIS A 78 22.34 -13.51 5.28
N GLY A 79 22.21 -12.76 6.37
CA GLY A 79 23.29 -11.91 6.85
C GLY A 79 23.59 -10.71 5.95
N ILE A 80 22.62 -10.30 5.13
CA ILE A 80 22.75 -9.20 4.17
C ILE A 80 21.89 -8.03 4.65
N GLN A 81 22.37 -6.80 4.46
CA GLN A 81 21.57 -5.61 4.74
C GLN A 81 20.80 -5.16 3.50
N LEU A 82 19.64 -4.58 3.72
CA LEU A 82 18.82 -3.99 2.68
C LEU A 82 19.10 -2.49 2.57
N SER A 83 19.36 -2.03 1.35
CA SER A 83 19.37 -0.63 0.97
C SER A 83 18.16 -0.37 0.07
N ILE A 84 17.46 0.73 0.26
CA ILE A 84 16.24 1.02 -0.49
C ILE A 84 16.16 2.50 -0.88
N GLU A 85 15.69 2.76 -2.10
CA GLU A 85 15.21 4.07 -2.51
C GLU A 85 13.74 4.18 -2.12
N ALA A 86 13.45 4.93 -1.04
CA ALA A 86 12.14 5.01 -0.43
C ALA A 86 11.24 6.05 -1.12
N TYR A 87 11.17 6.01 -2.43
CA TYR A 87 10.28 6.86 -3.21
C TYR A 87 9.82 6.16 -4.49
N GLY A 88 8.81 6.71 -5.14
CA GLY A 88 8.29 6.16 -6.37
C GLY A 88 7.08 6.95 -6.86
N HIS A 89 6.45 6.48 -7.92
CA HIS A 89 5.26 7.11 -8.49
C HIS A 89 4.01 6.79 -7.67
N LEU A 90 3.29 7.82 -7.29
CA LEU A 90 1.86 7.82 -6.95
C LEU A 90 1.39 6.91 -5.79
N CYS A 91 0.58 7.50 -4.94
CA CYS A 91 -0.36 6.83 -4.03
C CYS A 91 0.22 5.88 -3.00
N ILE A 92 1.50 5.93 -2.71
CA ILE A 92 2.10 5.16 -1.63
C ILE A 92 2.68 6.08 -0.55
N ASP A 93 2.67 5.59 0.67
CA ASP A 93 3.36 6.25 1.77
C ASP A 93 4.84 5.89 1.75
N ASN A 94 5.63 6.75 1.15
CA ASN A 94 7.08 6.53 1.04
C ASN A 94 7.80 6.60 2.40
N LEU A 95 7.22 7.28 3.36
CA LEU A 95 7.86 7.45 4.68
C LEU A 95 7.90 6.16 5.48
N GLY A 96 7.00 5.23 5.21
CA GLY A 96 6.98 3.94 5.87
C GLY A 96 7.98 2.93 5.30
N LEU A 97 8.50 3.13 4.09
CA LEU A 97 9.33 2.14 3.42
C LEU A 97 10.67 1.86 4.10
N PRO A 98 11.40 2.88 4.61
CA PRO A 98 12.69 2.61 5.27
C PRO A 98 12.56 2.00 6.66
N ALA A 99 11.39 2.05 7.26
CA ALA A 99 11.18 1.51 8.60
C ALA A 99 11.22 -0.01 8.63
#